data_d26d90aacfc281deced970f28be0ebba
#
_entry.id   d26d90aacfc281deced970f28be0ebba
#
_cell.length_a   1.000
_cell.length_b   1.000
_cell.length_c   1.000
_cell.angle_alpha   90.00
_cell.angle_beta   90.00
_cell.angle_gamma   90.00
#
_symmetry.space_group_name_H-M   'P 1'
#
loop_
_entity.id
_entity.type
_entity.pdbx_description
1 polymer ?
#
loop_
_entity_poly.entity_id
_entity_poly.type
_entity_poly.pdbx_seq_one_letter_code
_entity_poly.pdbx_strand_id
1 'polypeptide(L)'
;MLVPCRECGFYLVSFISANRGGTANLIIRPRQKVIFVIFCRGLFYFPLCKRSANAETEEFMNITPNIEKVKSLAAEYKTVPLSAKIKCAASPLEVLQKLKAISSHCYMLESCEDREKWGRFTFLGFDPKAEITCKNGCVQITDEFGVRRFNSNPRKYVLQMLAEHKSPRLDDLPAFTGGLVGYFGYDYAKYAEPKLKLDAADDAHFKDMDLMLFDKVIAFDNLNDCVFLICNMQTADVENNYAAAVSEIEIMAEVIESGKAAKVEKPRLKSDFKPLFSPEQYCEMVEKTKHYIKEGDIFQAVISNRLEAKMSGSLFETYKVLRRLNPSPYMFYFSSNDIEIAGASPETLVKLENGTLYTYPLAGTRPRGKTAEEDTRLEAELLADEKELAEHNMLVDLGRNDLGKISRFGSVEVEKYHSILKFSHVMHIGSTVRGKIRHDKTALDAIDAVLPAGTLSGAPKIRAMEIINELENNRRGIYGGAIGYIDFTGNADTCIAIRIAYKKGGRVYVRSGAGIVADSVGEKENRECINKAGAVVSALKISGGG
;
A
#
# COMPACT_ATOMS: atom_id res chain seq x y z
N MET A 1 18.85 24.06 -32.73
CA MET A 1 19.33 25.40 -33.11
C MET A 1 18.38 26.42 -32.51
N LEU A 2 18.85 27.29 -31.66
CA LEU A 2 18.04 28.36 -31.05
C LEU A 2 17.94 29.53 -32.05
N VAL A 3 16.74 29.90 -32.45
CA VAL A 3 16.50 31.05 -33.33
C VAL A 3 15.70 32.09 -32.53
N PRO A 4 16.21 33.31 -32.35
CA PRO A 4 15.49 34.35 -31.62
C PRO A 4 14.32 34.86 -32.44
N CYS A 5 13.13 34.92 -31.87
CA CYS A 5 11.97 35.55 -32.45
C CYS A 5 11.99 37.06 -32.13
N ARG A 6 12.07 37.91 -33.19
CA ARG A 6 12.20 39.39 -33.04
C ARG A 6 10.94 40.08 -32.48
N GLU A 7 9.80 39.39 -32.42
CA GLU A 7 8.52 40.03 -32.03
C GLU A 7 8.03 39.69 -30.63
N CYS A 8 8.59 38.68 -29.94
CA CYS A 8 8.10 38.27 -28.62
C CYS A 8 9.16 37.99 -27.57
N GLY A 9 10.46 38.11 -27.88
CA GLY A 9 11.55 37.95 -26.90
C GLY A 9 11.79 36.53 -26.40
N PHE A 10 11.21 35.51 -27.00
CA PHE A 10 11.38 34.09 -26.58
C PHE A 10 12.16 33.31 -27.65
N TYR A 11 12.86 32.25 -27.19
CA TYR A 11 13.61 31.36 -28.08
C TYR A 11 12.75 30.21 -28.56
N LEU A 12 12.77 29.93 -29.87
CA LEU A 12 12.12 28.74 -30.47
C LEU A 12 13.14 27.59 -30.43
N VAL A 13 12.81 26.50 -29.79
CA VAL A 13 13.62 25.28 -29.82
C VAL A 13 13.13 24.39 -30.94
N SER A 14 13.89 24.27 -32.05
CA SER A 14 13.60 23.30 -33.10
C SER A 14 14.44 22.04 -32.88
N PHE A 15 13.77 20.92 -32.56
CA PHE A 15 14.39 19.60 -32.61
C PHE A 15 14.26 19.03 -34.04
N ILE A 16 15.37 18.79 -34.69
CA ILE A 16 15.41 17.97 -35.91
C ILE A 16 15.79 16.56 -35.47
N SER A 17 14.82 15.68 -35.41
CA SER A 17 15.07 14.25 -35.31
C SER A 17 15.02 13.68 -36.72
N ALA A 18 16.14 13.29 -37.27
CA ALA A 18 16.22 12.50 -38.47
C ALA A 18 15.98 11.04 -38.11
N ASN A 19 14.75 10.54 -38.30
CA ASN A 19 14.51 9.25 -38.96
C ASN A 19 13.02 8.91 -39.09
N ARG A 20 12.66 8.69 -40.35
CA ARG A 20 11.48 8.01 -40.92
C ARG A 20 10.10 8.65 -40.71
N GLY A 21 9.75 9.50 -41.64
CA GLY A 21 8.42 9.44 -42.30
C GLY A 21 7.24 10.01 -41.53
N GLY A 22 7.37 11.17 -40.89
CA GLY A 22 6.21 11.90 -40.40
C GLY A 22 6.49 13.39 -40.38
N THR A 23 5.81 14.15 -41.24
CA THR A 23 5.88 15.62 -41.29
C THR A 23 5.19 16.19 -40.04
N ALA A 24 5.95 16.88 -39.18
CA ALA A 24 5.39 17.70 -38.13
C ALA A 24 4.93 19.04 -38.71
N ASN A 25 3.64 19.30 -38.71
CA ASN A 25 3.08 20.60 -39.08
C ASN A 25 2.88 21.47 -37.85
N LEU A 26 3.60 22.56 -37.76
CA LEU A 26 3.41 23.58 -36.75
C LEU A 26 2.31 24.54 -37.21
N ILE A 27 1.14 24.53 -36.60
CA ILE A 27 0.06 25.48 -36.89
C ILE A 27 0.11 26.59 -35.84
N ILE A 28 0.55 27.79 -36.26
CA ILE A 28 0.51 29.00 -35.43
C ILE A 28 -0.75 29.79 -35.81
N ARG A 29 -1.68 29.96 -34.88
CA ARG A 29 -2.82 30.91 -35.07
C ARG A 29 -2.54 32.21 -34.30
N PRO A 30 -2.73 33.40 -34.95
CA PRO A 30 -2.23 34.69 -34.46
C PRO A 30 -3.05 35.32 -33.31
N ARG A 31 -3.96 34.67 -32.64
CA ARG A 31 -4.81 35.29 -31.62
C ARG A 31 -5.03 34.48 -30.32
N GLN A 32 -4.36 33.38 -30.15
CA GLN A 32 -4.37 32.66 -28.87
C GLN A 32 -2.95 32.26 -28.47
N LYS A 33 -2.47 32.74 -27.32
CA LYS A 33 -1.17 32.33 -26.76
C LYS A 33 -1.32 30.90 -26.22
N VAL A 34 -1.12 29.93 -27.11
CA VAL A 34 -1.16 28.49 -26.75
C VAL A 34 0.07 27.85 -27.35
N ILE A 35 0.83 27.15 -26.54
CA ILE A 35 1.95 26.31 -26.98
C ILE A 35 1.42 24.89 -27.13
N PHE A 36 1.51 24.30 -28.33
CA PHE A 36 1.25 22.89 -28.53
C PHE A 36 2.57 22.15 -28.55
N VAL A 37 2.75 21.23 -27.61
CA VAL A 37 3.88 20.30 -27.60
C VAL A 37 3.34 18.95 -28.05
N ILE A 38 3.80 18.47 -29.23
CA ILE A 38 3.41 17.17 -29.76
C ILE A 38 4.49 16.16 -29.34
N PHE A 39 4.17 15.29 -28.42
CA PHE A 39 4.92 14.07 -28.15
C PHE A 39 4.31 12.90 -28.94
N CYS A 40 5.11 11.91 -29.30
CA CYS A 40 4.74 10.78 -30.17
C CYS A 40 3.56 9.91 -29.71
N ARG A 41 2.81 10.26 -28.67
CA ARG A 41 1.63 9.53 -28.16
C ARG A 41 0.50 10.40 -27.60
N GLY A 42 0.27 11.62 -28.09
CA GLY A 42 -0.92 12.37 -27.69
C GLY A 42 -0.78 13.88 -27.82
N LEU A 43 -1.92 14.54 -28.02
CA LEU A 43 -2.04 16.00 -28.03
C LEU A 43 -2.36 16.45 -26.59
N PHE A 44 -1.45 17.15 -25.94
CA PHE A 44 -1.73 17.80 -24.67
C PHE A 44 -1.99 19.29 -24.87
N TYR A 45 -3.10 19.76 -24.33
CA TYR A 45 -3.52 21.15 -24.36
C TYR A 45 -3.11 21.82 -23.05
N PHE A 46 -2.15 22.76 -23.11
CA PHE A 46 -1.81 23.62 -21.97
C PHE A 46 -2.31 25.04 -22.26
N PRO A 47 -3.33 25.55 -21.54
CA PRO A 47 -3.69 26.95 -21.61
C PRO A 47 -2.65 27.79 -20.87
N LEU A 48 -1.97 28.69 -21.58
CA LEU A 48 -1.18 29.75 -20.94
C LEU A 48 -2.15 30.70 -20.23
N CYS A 49 -2.21 30.58 -18.92
CA CYS A 49 -3.00 31.51 -18.10
C CYS A 49 -2.44 32.92 -18.27
N LYS A 50 -3.30 33.88 -18.66
CA LYS A 50 -2.96 35.30 -18.55
C LYS A 50 -2.90 35.62 -17.05
N ARG A 51 -1.71 35.77 -16.50
CA ARG A 51 -1.59 36.48 -15.22
C ARG A 51 -2.06 37.92 -15.42
N SER A 52 -3.22 38.25 -14.84
CA SER A 52 -3.60 39.63 -14.62
C SER A 52 -2.61 40.24 -13.63
N ALA A 53 -2.01 41.36 -14.02
CA ALA A 53 -1.15 42.15 -13.15
C ALA A 53 -1.99 42.82 -12.05
N ASN A 54 -2.33 42.07 -11.03
CA ASN A 54 -2.66 42.60 -9.71
C ASN A 54 -1.56 42.13 -8.78
N ALA A 55 -0.64 43.02 -8.47
CA ALA A 55 0.41 42.86 -7.50
C ALA A 55 -0.20 42.85 -6.08
N GLU A 56 -0.76 41.73 -5.68
CA GLU A 56 -0.83 41.32 -4.29
C GLU A 56 0.19 40.22 -4.11
N THR A 57 1.14 40.45 -3.20
CA THR A 57 2.30 39.65 -2.84
C THR A 57 2.14 38.17 -3.16
N GLU A 58 2.82 37.71 -4.22
CA GLU A 58 3.05 36.27 -4.46
C GLU A 58 3.81 35.74 -3.23
N GLU A 59 3.14 35.06 -2.32
CA GLU A 59 3.80 34.24 -1.32
C GLU A 59 4.51 33.11 -2.09
N PHE A 60 5.80 33.30 -2.38
CA PHE A 60 6.62 32.25 -2.96
C PHE A 60 6.56 31.03 -2.04
N MET A 61 6.13 29.89 -2.57
CA MET A 61 6.18 28.64 -1.82
C MET A 61 7.59 28.44 -1.26
N ASN A 62 7.70 28.32 0.05
CA ASN A 62 8.99 28.11 0.71
C ASN A 62 9.43 26.65 0.47
N ILE A 63 10.38 26.46 -0.45
CA ILE A 63 10.96 25.15 -0.77
C ILE A 63 12.08 24.81 0.20
N THR A 64 11.99 23.66 0.83
CA THR A 64 13.00 23.12 1.76
C THR A 64 13.39 21.69 1.37
N PRO A 65 14.69 21.33 1.49
CA PRO A 65 15.85 22.18 1.75
C PRO A 65 16.19 23.10 0.57
N ASN A 66 16.94 24.17 0.83
CA ASN A 66 17.45 25.04 -0.23
C ASN A 66 18.58 24.34 -1.02
N ILE A 67 18.92 24.89 -2.19
CA ILE A 67 19.88 24.30 -3.12
C ILE A 67 21.27 24.07 -2.50
N GLU A 68 21.74 24.96 -1.63
CA GLU A 68 23.05 24.82 -0.99
C GLU A 68 23.09 23.63 -0.02
N LYS A 69 22.01 23.41 0.72
CA LYS A 69 21.86 22.22 1.56
C LYS A 69 21.78 20.96 0.73
N VAL A 70 21.07 20.99 -0.41
CA VAL A 70 21.03 19.86 -1.35
C VAL A 70 22.42 19.52 -1.88
N LYS A 71 23.21 20.51 -2.29
CA LYS A 71 24.61 20.31 -2.71
C LYS A 71 25.45 19.62 -1.65
N SER A 72 25.26 19.98 -0.38
CA SER A 72 25.96 19.32 0.73
C SER A 72 25.53 17.84 0.92
N LEU A 73 24.26 17.52 0.68
CA LEU A 73 23.72 16.15 0.79
C LEU A 73 24.06 15.27 -0.41
N ALA A 74 24.28 15.88 -1.58
CA ALA A 74 24.60 15.17 -2.83
C ALA A 74 25.91 14.35 -2.77
N ALA A 75 26.79 14.65 -1.83
CA ALA A 75 28.02 13.87 -1.59
C ALA A 75 27.72 12.45 -1.06
N GLU A 76 26.61 12.25 -0.35
CA GLU A 76 26.27 10.98 0.31
C GLU A 76 25.02 10.31 -0.29
N TYR A 77 24.07 11.11 -0.78
CA TYR A 77 22.76 10.61 -1.22
C TYR A 77 22.55 10.86 -2.70
N LYS A 78 21.99 9.86 -3.37
CA LYS A 78 21.61 9.93 -4.79
C LYS A 78 20.28 10.65 -5.02
N THR A 79 19.47 10.73 -3.99
CA THR A 79 18.14 11.36 -4.02
C THR A 79 17.97 12.23 -2.78
N VAL A 80 17.38 13.42 -2.95
CA VAL A 80 17.06 14.33 -1.84
C VAL A 80 15.60 14.79 -1.99
N PRO A 81 14.76 14.68 -0.94
CA PRO A 81 13.40 15.17 -0.98
C PRO A 81 13.39 16.70 -0.85
N LEU A 82 12.76 17.38 -1.81
CA LEU A 82 12.34 18.77 -1.69
C LEU A 82 10.89 18.81 -1.25
N SER A 83 10.53 19.81 -0.47
CA SER A 83 9.15 19.95 0.01
C SER A 83 8.70 21.40 0.09
N ALA A 84 7.39 21.59 -0.09
CA ALA A 84 6.68 22.80 0.29
C ALA A 84 5.53 22.45 1.22
N LYS A 85 5.19 23.38 2.13
CA LYS A 85 3.99 23.29 2.96
C LYS A 85 2.93 24.25 2.43
N ILE A 86 1.72 23.75 2.24
CA ILE A 86 0.57 24.56 1.83
C ILE A 86 -0.60 24.35 2.78
N LYS A 87 -1.50 25.31 2.83
CA LYS A 87 -2.84 25.14 3.41
C LYS A 87 -3.76 24.59 2.32
N CYS A 88 -4.57 23.61 2.66
CA CYS A 88 -5.48 23.00 1.71
C CYS A 88 -6.86 22.81 2.33
N ALA A 89 -7.90 23.34 1.70
CA ALA A 89 -9.29 23.15 2.12
C ALA A 89 -9.89 21.83 1.59
N ALA A 90 -9.29 21.24 0.54
CA ALA A 90 -9.78 20.00 -0.04
C ALA A 90 -9.38 18.80 0.84
N SER A 91 -10.29 17.87 1.01
CA SER A 91 -10.02 16.61 1.71
C SER A 91 -9.09 15.68 0.90
N PRO A 92 -8.37 14.75 1.56
CA PRO A 92 -7.55 13.75 0.86
C PRO A 92 -8.31 12.98 -0.23
N LEU A 93 -9.60 12.66 -0.01
CA LEU A 93 -10.45 11.97 -0.99
C LEU A 93 -10.74 12.82 -2.22
N GLU A 94 -10.96 14.13 -2.06
CA GLU A 94 -11.16 15.06 -3.18
C GLU A 94 -9.87 15.21 -3.98
N VAL A 95 -8.72 15.31 -3.30
CA VAL A 95 -7.42 15.37 -3.97
C VAL A 95 -7.15 14.06 -4.70
N LEU A 96 -7.36 12.90 -4.10
CA LEU A 96 -7.22 11.60 -4.80
C LEU A 96 -8.09 11.54 -6.05
N GLN A 97 -9.31 12.07 -6.00
CA GLN A 97 -10.20 12.10 -7.17
C GLN A 97 -9.67 13.02 -8.28
N LYS A 98 -8.99 14.12 -7.94
CA LYS A 98 -8.28 14.97 -8.91
C LYS A 98 -7.07 14.24 -9.51
N LEU A 99 -6.27 13.56 -8.69
CA LEU A 99 -5.13 12.76 -9.13
C LEU A 99 -5.54 11.64 -10.10
N LYS A 100 -6.68 10.99 -9.85
CA LYS A 100 -7.25 9.97 -10.76
C LYS A 100 -7.67 10.52 -12.12
N ALA A 101 -7.81 11.83 -12.30
CA ALA A 101 -8.06 12.43 -13.61
C ALA A 101 -6.81 12.51 -14.47
N ILE A 102 -5.63 12.47 -13.88
CA ILE A 102 -4.34 12.64 -14.55
C ILE A 102 -3.49 11.37 -14.56
N SER A 103 -3.77 10.41 -13.65
CA SER A 103 -3.04 9.15 -13.59
C SER A 103 -3.97 7.97 -13.30
N SER A 104 -3.76 6.85 -13.99
CA SER A 104 -4.40 5.57 -13.65
C SER A 104 -3.76 4.90 -12.42
N HIS A 105 -2.52 5.27 -12.12
CA HIS A 105 -1.73 4.75 -11.01
C HIS A 105 -1.77 5.73 -9.85
N CYS A 106 -2.61 5.44 -8.88
CA CYS A 106 -2.76 6.27 -7.68
C CYS A 106 -2.84 5.40 -6.44
N TYR A 107 -2.36 5.93 -5.33
CA TYR A 107 -2.62 5.34 -4.03
C TYR A 107 -3.05 6.40 -3.01
N MET A 108 -3.68 5.91 -1.95
CA MET A 108 -3.92 6.63 -0.71
C MET A 108 -3.70 5.65 0.45
N LEU A 109 -2.87 6.06 1.39
CA LEU A 109 -2.58 5.34 2.63
C LEU A 109 -2.94 6.26 3.79
N GLU A 110 -3.81 5.82 4.67
CA GLU A 110 -4.23 6.58 5.85
C GLU A 110 -4.48 5.65 7.05
N SER A 111 -4.60 6.22 8.23
CA SER A 111 -5.11 5.54 9.41
C SER A 111 -6.32 6.29 9.95
N CYS A 112 -7.33 5.55 10.38
CA CYS A 112 -8.51 6.10 11.06
C CYS A 112 -8.36 6.12 12.59
N GLU A 113 -7.18 5.85 13.12
CA GLU A 113 -6.86 5.91 14.54
C GLU A 113 -6.43 7.31 15.00
N ASP A 114 -5.95 7.37 16.24
CA ASP A 114 -5.50 8.59 16.92
C ASP A 114 -4.60 9.47 16.04
N ARG A 115 -5.03 10.71 15.82
CA ARG A 115 -4.31 11.70 15.01
C ARG A 115 -2.95 12.10 15.54
N GLU A 116 -2.68 11.87 16.82
CA GLU A 116 -1.37 12.17 17.41
C GLU A 116 -0.31 11.11 17.09
N LYS A 117 -0.72 9.89 16.75
CA LYS A 117 0.16 8.74 16.53
C LYS A 117 0.01 8.16 15.12
N TRP A 118 -0.96 7.25 14.95
CA TRP A 118 -1.14 6.50 13.71
C TRP A 118 -1.86 7.30 12.62
N GLY A 119 -2.85 8.10 13.01
CA GLY A 119 -3.69 8.88 12.10
C GLY A 119 -3.13 10.25 11.73
N ARG A 120 -1.88 10.56 12.08
CA ARG A 120 -1.31 11.88 11.82
C ARG A 120 -1.21 12.20 10.35
N PHE A 121 -0.74 11.26 9.54
CA PHE A 121 -0.53 11.51 8.11
C PHE A 121 -1.45 10.67 7.23
N THR A 122 -1.93 11.31 6.15
CA THR A 122 -2.53 10.65 5.01
C THR A 122 -1.64 10.88 3.80
N PHE A 123 -1.15 9.80 3.19
CA PHE A 123 -0.24 9.84 2.04
C PHE A 123 -0.97 9.53 0.75
N LEU A 124 -0.75 10.35 -0.28
CA LEU A 124 -1.22 10.12 -1.64
C LEU A 124 -0.04 10.18 -2.61
N GLY A 125 -0.12 9.35 -3.65
CA GLY A 125 0.82 9.40 -4.76
C GLY A 125 0.12 9.10 -6.07
N PHE A 126 0.75 9.53 -7.15
CA PHE A 126 0.27 9.38 -8.51
C PHE A 126 1.45 9.38 -9.48
N ASP A 127 1.23 8.87 -10.68
CA ASP A 127 2.20 8.91 -11.77
C ASP A 127 3.58 8.38 -11.36
N PRO A 128 3.70 7.07 -11.03
CA PRO A 128 4.95 6.47 -10.58
C PRO A 128 6.02 6.51 -11.67
N LYS A 129 7.28 6.67 -11.27
CA LYS A 129 8.46 6.61 -12.17
C LYS A 129 8.69 5.22 -12.75
N ALA A 130 8.31 4.20 -12.01
CA ALA A 130 8.42 2.83 -12.46
C ALA A 130 7.39 1.94 -11.76
N GLU A 131 7.01 0.85 -12.42
CA GLU A 131 6.26 -0.27 -11.85
C GLU A 131 7.13 -1.52 -11.95
N ILE A 132 7.32 -2.24 -10.84
CA ILE A 132 7.98 -3.53 -10.79
C ILE A 132 6.98 -4.59 -10.36
N THR A 133 6.76 -5.57 -11.23
CA THR A 133 5.84 -6.67 -10.97
C THR A 133 6.56 -8.01 -11.07
N CYS A 134 6.04 -9.01 -10.37
CA CYS A 134 6.53 -10.37 -10.49
C CYS A 134 5.37 -11.35 -10.53
N LYS A 135 5.47 -12.33 -11.45
CA LYS A 135 4.57 -13.47 -11.50
C LYS A 135 5.36 -14.72 -11.89
N ASN A 136 5.36 -15.75 -11.03
CA ASN A 136 6.05 -17.01 -11.27
C ASN A 136 7.53 -16.85 -11.67
N GLY A 137 8.26 -15.94 -11.01
CA GLY A 137 9.66 -15.66 -11.30
C GLY A 137 9.91 -14.78 -12.52
N CYS A 138 8.88 -14.45 -13.31
CA CYS A 138 8.97 -13.46 -14.37
C CYS A 138 8.80 -12.06 -13.75
N VAL A 139 9.90 -11.33 -13.63
CA VAL A 139 9.94 -9.94 -13.18
C VAL A 139 9.76 -9.04 -14.38
N GLN A 140 8.84 -8.08 -14.31
CA GLN A 140 8.64 -7.03 -15.30
C GLN A 140 8.87 -5.67 -14.66
N ILE A 141 9.70 -4.84 -15.27
CA ILE A 141 9.90 -3.44 -14.91
C ILE A 141 9.37 -2.60 -16.06
N THR A 142 8.47 -1.69 -15.74
CA THR A 142 7.90 -0.71 -16.67
C THR A 142 8.29 0.68 -16.19
N ASP A 143 9.00 1.43 -16.99
CA ASP A 143 9.48 2.79 -16.72
C ASP A 143 9.47 3.65 -18.00
N GLU A 144 10.08 4.83 -17.96
CA GLU A 144 10.21 5.72 -19.13
C GLU A 144 10.96 5.10 -20.32
N PHE A 145 11.83 4.12 -20.08
CA PHE A 145 12.59 3.37 -21.09
C PHE A 145 11.78 2.21 -21.70
N GLY A 146 10.57 1.96 -21.22
CA GLY A 146 9.67 0.92 -21.70
C GLY A 146 9.57 -0.30 -20.77
N VAL A 147 9.23 -1.45 -21.35
CA VAL A 147 8.98 -2.69 -20.60
C VAL A 147 10.15 -3.64 -20.74
N ARG A 148 10.74 -4.01 -19.62
CA ARG A 148 11.84 -4.98 -19.53
C ARG A 148 11.40 -6.19 -18.72
N ARG A 149 11.77 -7.40 -19.14
CA ARG A 149 11.40 -8.66 -18.47
C ARG A 149 12.62 -9.50 -18.16
N PHE A 150 12.58 -10.14 -16.98
CA PHE A 150 13.68 -10.95 -16.46
C PHE A 150 13.11 -12.20 -15.76
N ASN A 151 13.73 -13.37 -15.98
CA ASN A 151 13.43 -14.58 -15.20
C ASN A 151 14.42 -14.64 -14.04
N SER A 152 14.02 -14.15 -12.88
CA SER A 152 14.90 -14.03 -11.72
C SER A 152 14.09 -13.85 -10.42
N ASN A 153 14.80 -13.95 -9.28
CA ASN A 153 14.22 -13.58 -8.01
C ASN A 153 13.95 -12.06 -7.96
N PRO A 154 12.70 -11.60 -7.66
CA PRO A 154 12.32 -10.18 -7.65
C PRO A 154 13.11 -9.35 -6.65
N ARG A 155 13.59 -9.94 -5.55
CA ARG A 155 14.38 -9.25 -4.51
C ARG A 155 15.52 -8.42 -5.08
N LYS A 156 16.26 -8.97 -6.06
CA LYS A 156 17.39 -8.29 -6.67
C LYS A 156 17.01 -6.92 -7.21
N TYR A 157 15.90 -6.84 -7.92
CA TYR A 157 15.46 -5.61 -8.59
C TYR A 157 14.84 -4.60 -7.62
N VAL A 158 14.12 -5.09 -6.61
CA VAL A 158 13.60 -4.23 -5.53
C VAL A 158 14.75 -3.58 -4.76
N LEU A 159 15.75 -4.35 -4.35
CA LEU A 159 16.92 -3.83 -3.63
C LEU A 159 17.76 -2.88 -4.49
N GLN A 160 17.93 -3.18 -5.78
CA GLN A 160 18.62 -2.28 -6.70
C GLN A 160 17.89 -0.94 -6.82
N MET A 161 16.57 -0.96 -7.03
CA MET A 161 15.76 0.23 -7.16
C MET A 161 15.81 1.12 -5.90
N LEU A 162 15.73 0.51 -4.71
CA LEU A 162 15.88 1.22 -3.44
C LEU A 162 17.29 1.82 -3.27
N ALA A 163 18.34 1.09 -3.65
CA ALA A 163 19.73 1.56 -3.56
C ALA A 163 20.03 2.73 -4.53
N GLU A 164 19.36 2.78 -5.69
CA GLU A 164 19.46 3.85 -6.66
C GLU A 164 18.74 5.14 -6.20
N HIS A 165 17.80 5.03 -5.24
CA HIS A 165 17.01 6.14 -4.71
C HIS A 165 17.26 6.41 -3.22
N LYS A 166 18.39 5.93 -2.66
CA LYS A 166 18.72 6.17 -1.25
C LYS A 166 18.70 7.67 -0.92
N SER A 167 17.91 8.04 0.09
CA SER A 167 17.59 9.42 0.47
C SER A 167 17.89 9.68 1.95
N PRO A 168 18.27 10.92 2.34
CA PRO A 168 18.41 11.30 3.73
C PRO A 168 17.06 11.38 4.42
N ARG A 169 17.02 11.10 5.71
CA ARG A 169 15.92 11.51 6.56
C ARG A 169 16.08 12.98 6.94
N LEU A 170 15.04 13.76 6.77
CA LEU A 170 14.96 15.16 7.19
C LEU A 170 13.89 15.26 8.28
N ASP A 171 14.25 15.82 9.45
CA ASP A 171 13.40 15.82 10.65
C ASP A 171 12.09 16.59 10.48
N ASP A 172 12.09 17.61 9.60
CA ASP A 172 10.91 18.44 9.32
C ASP A 172 9.90 17.78 8.36
N LEU A 173 10.20 16.59 7.83
CA LEU A 173 9.35 15.88 6.87
C LEU A 173 8.59 14.73 7.52
N PRO A 174 7.45 14.32 6.92
CA PRO A 174 6.74 13.11 7.29
C PRO A 174 7.63 11.86 7.24
N ALA A 175 7.21 10.79 7.92
CA ALA A 175 7.95 9.53 7.94
C ALA A 175 8.13 8.92 6.55
N PHE A 176 7.16 9.12 5.65
CA PHE A 176 7.21 8.67 4.26
C PHE A 176 7.32 9.86 3.31
N THR A 177 8.42 9.94 2.57
CA THR A 177 8.70 11.00 1.61
C THR A 177 8.76 10.53 0.16
N GLY A 178 8.72 9.21 -0.07
CA GLY A 178 8.78 8.56 -1.37
C GLY A 178 9.35 7.16 -1.24
N GLY A 179 9.08 6.31 -2.22
CA GLY A 179 9.51 4.92 -2.17
C GLY A 179 8.68 4.00 -3.05
N LEU A 180 8.78 2.71 -2.77
CA LEU A 180 7.98 1.67 -3.38
C LEU A 180 6.68 1.49 -2.59
N VAL A 181 5.54 1.66 -3.26
CA VAL A 181 4.20 1.45 -2.70
C VAL A 181 3.49 0.36 -3.48
N GLY A 182 2.81 -0.56 -2.80
CA GLY A 182 2.07 -1.63 -3.45
C GLY A 182 1.84 -2.84 -2.56
N TYR A 183 1.91 -4.03 -3.15
CA TYR A 183 1.70 -5.26 -2.40
C TYR A 183 2.70 -6.37 -2.73
N PHE A 184 2.94 -7.22 -1.73
CA PHE A 184 3.50 -8.55 -1.84
C PHE A 184 2.37 -9.54 -1.60
N GLY A 185 2.07 -10.41 -2.55
CA GLY A 185 1.06 -11.45 -2.40
C GLY A 185 1.47 -12.53 -1.40
N TYR A 186 0.52 -13.34 -0.93
CA TYR A 186 0.80 -14.50 -0.08
C TYR A 186 1.83 -15.44 -0.71
N ASP A 187 1.68 -15.71 -1.99
CA ASP A 187 2.53 -16.63 -2.76
C ASP A 187 3.95 -16.08 -3.01
N TYR A 188 4.22 -14.81 -2.68
CA TYR A 188 5.56 -14.22 -2.73
C TYR A 188 6.53 -14.91 -1.77
N ALA A 189 6.04 -15.51 -0.69
CA ALA A 189 6.87 -16.21 0.30
C ALA A 189 7.82 -17.26 -0.31
N LYS A 190 7.47 -17.86 -1.46
CA LYS A 190 8.33 -18.80 -2.20
C LYS A 190 9.67 -18.20 -2.65
N TYR A 191 9.77 -16.86 -2.76
CA TYR A 191 11.04 -16.20 -3.13
C TYR A 191 11.98 -15.99 -1.94
N ALA A 192 11.43 -15.92 -0.74
CA ALA A 192 12.17 -15.87 0.52
C ALA A 192 12.52 -17.28 1.04
N GLU A 193 11.64 -18.27 0.79
CA GLU A 193 11.75 -19.65 1.25
C GLU A 193 11.80 -20.62 0.03
N PRO A 194 12.97 -20.82 -0.60
CA PRO A 194 13.07 -21.59 -1.85
C PRO A 194 12.65 -23.07 -1.75
N LYS A 195 12.58 -23.62 -0.54
CA LYS A 195 12.12 -25.00 -0.29
C LYS A 195 10.59 -25.10 -0.31
N LEU A 196 9.89 -23.99 -0.08
CA LEU A 196 8.44 -23.94 -0.05
C LEU A 196 7.87 -24.01 -1.48
N LYS A 197 7.11 -25.04 -1.74
CA LYS A 197 6.41 -25.23 -3.02
C LYS A 197 4.98 -24.76 -2.89
N LEU A 198 4.63 -23.68 -3.61
CA LEU A 198 3.27 -23.16 -3.72
C LEU A 198 2.81 -23.33 -5.17
N ASP A 199 2.31 -24.50 -5.48
CA ASP A 199 1.94 -24.96 -6.84
C ASP A 199 0.41 -25.03 -7.05
N ALA A 200 -0.38 -24.57 -6.10
CA ALA A 200 -1.84 -24.48 -6.20
C ALA A 200 -2.29 -23.76 -7.47
N ALA A 201 -3.51 -24.09 -7.94
CA ALA A 201 -4.10 -23.53 -9.15
C ALA A 201 -4.23 -22.00 -9.12
N ASP A 202 -3.80 -21.35 -10.21
CA ASP A 202 -3.81 -19.89 -10.38
C ASP A 202 -4.91 -19.48 -11.40
N ASP A 203 -6.16 -19.50 -10.97
CA ASP A 203 -7.32 -19.18 -11.81
C ASP A 203 -7.56 -17.67 -12.00
N ALA A 204 -7.18 -16.85 -11.03
CA ALA A 204 -7.39 -15.41 -11.05
C ALA A 204 -6.18 -14.62 -11.58
N HIS A 205 -5.04 -15.29 -11.74
CA HIS A 205 -3.82 -14.74 -12.33
C HIS A 205 -3.31 -13.47 -11.66
N PHE A 206 -3.33 -13.40 -10.32
CA PHE A 206 -2.73 -12.28 -9.59
C PHE A 206 -1.20 -12.33 -9.68
N LYS A 207 -0.60 -11.15 -9.65
CA LYS A 207 0.85 -11.01 -9.53
C LYS A 207 1.30 -11.45 -8.13
N ASP A 208 2.46 -12.08 -8.03
CA ASP A 208 3.06 -12.42 -6.72
C ASP A 208 3.53 -11.14 -6.00
N MET A 209 3.87 -10.08 -6.76
CA MET A 209 4.28 -8.78 -6.27
C MET A 209 3.93 -7.70 -7.29
N ASP A 210 3.48 -6.55 -6.82
CA ASP A 210 3.20 -5.35 -7.63
C ASP A 210 3.55 -4.11 -6.80
N LEU A 211 4.66 -3.48 -7.15
CA LEU A 211 5.20 -2.30 -6.47
C LEU A 211 5.42 -1.18 -7.47
N MET A 212 5.06 0.03 -7.10
CA MET A 212 5.25 1.24 -7.89
C MET A 212 6.20 2.18 -7.19
N LEU A 213 7.15 2.75 -7.92
CA LEU A 213 8.13 3.71 -7.44
C LEU A 213 7.56 5.13 -7.54
N PHE A 214 7.27 5.73 -6.41
CA PHE A 214 6.79 7.10 -6.31
C PHE A 214 7.88 8.02 -5.78
N ASP A 215 8.28 8.98 -6.60
CA ASP A 215 9.17 10.08 -6.24
C ASP A 215 8.40 11.33 -5.79
N LYS A 216 7.09 11.37 -6.02
CA LYS A 216 6.17 12.45 -5.62
C LYS A 216 5.20 11.94 -4.56
N VAL A 217 5.07 12.69 -3.47
CA VAL A 217 4.15 12.38 -2.37
C VAL A 217 3.42 13.64 -1.93
N ILE A 218 2.11 13.52 -1.76
CA ILE A 218 1.27 14.52 -1.10
C ILE A 218 0.94 13.97 0.28
N ALA A 219 1.40 14.62 1.33
CA ALA A 219 1.18 14.17 2.71
C ALA A 219 0.34 15.20 3.48
N PHE A 220 -0.88 14.81 3.84
CA PHE A 220 -1.74 15.60 4.72
C PHE A 220 -1.31 15.38 6.17
N ASP A 221 -0.93 16.44 6.88
CA ASP A 221 -0.72 16.42 8.33
C ASP A 221 -2.06 16.75 9.02
N ASN A 222 -2.77 15.71 9.44
CA ASN A 222 -4.08 15.81 10.07
C ASN A 222 -4.04 16.44 11.49
N LEU A 223 -2.84 16.59 12.07
CA LEU A 223 -2.63 17.22 13.36
C LEU A 223 -2.45 18.75 13.21
N ASN A 224 -1.70 19.17 12.19
CA ASN A 224 -1.31 20.57 11.99
C ASN A 224 -2.14 21.26 10.88
N ASP A 225 -3.14 20.60 10.28
CA ASP A 225 -3.99 21.09 9.20
C ASP A 225 -3.18 21.71 8.03
N CYS A 226 -2.13 21.02 7.60
CA CYS A 226 -1.32 21.41 6.46
C CYS A 226 -1.01 20.23 5.54
N VAL A 227 -0.58 20.53 4.32
CA VAL A 227 -0.21 19.55 3.32
C VAL A 227 1.22 19.77 2.91
N PHE A 228 2.02 18.71 2.96
CA PHE A 228 3.35 18.67 2.38
C PHE A 228 3.25 18.18 0.94
N LEU A 229 3.84 18.94 0.04
CA LEU A 229 4.10 18.54 -1.34
C LEU A 229 5.56 18.14 -1.41
N ILE A 230 5.86 16.90 -1.73
CA ILE A 230 7.21 16.35 -1.68
C ILE A 230 7.58 15.83 -3.06
N CYS A 231 8.75 16.24 -3.56
CA CYS A 231 9.35 15.72 -4.78
C CYS A 231 10.79 15.30 -4.51
N ASN A 232 11.11 14.05 -4.79
CA ASN A 232 12.43 13.47 -4.60
C ASN A 232 13.27 13.72 -5.86
N MET A 233 14.24 14.62 -5.78
CA MET A 233 15.15 14.94 -6.89
C MET A 233 16.38 14.05 -6.90
N GLN A 234 16.86 13.69 -8.08
CA GLN A 234 18.16 13.04 -8.26
C GLN A 234 19.30 14.07 -8.12
N THR A 235 20.41 13.68 -7.49
CA THR A 235 21.55 14.58 -7.18
C THR A 235 22.63 14.62 -8.27
N ALA A 236 22.46 13.89 -9.37
CA ALA A 236 23.46 13.82 -10.45
C ALA A 236 23.69 15.17 -11.16
N ASP A 237 22.63 16.01 -11.25
CA ASP A 237 22.68 17.38 -11.79
C ASP A 237 21.82 18.25 -10.88
N VAL A 238 22.45 18.81 -9.84
CA VAL A 238 21.73 19.47 -8.74
C VAL A 238 20.95 20.69 -9.25
N GLU A 239 21.55 21.54 -10.07
CA GLU A 239 20.91 22.77 -10.53
C GLU A 239 19.66 22.51 -11.38
N ASN A 240 19.78 21.65 -12.38
CA ASN A 240 18.65 21.35 -13.28
C ASN A 240 17.59 20.53 -12.58
N ASN A 241 17.98 19.52 -11.79
CA ASN A 241 17.03 18.67 -11.08
C ASN A 241 16.33 19.40 -9.93
N TYR A 242 17.00 20.39 -9.29
CA TYR A 242 16.36 21.25 -8.30
C TYR A 242 15.23 22.08 -8.93
N ALA A 243 15.50 22.74 -10.05
CA ALA A 243 14.51 23.53 -10.76
C ALA A 243 13.33 22.66 -11.25
N ALA A 244 13.62 21.46 -11.77
CA ALA A 244 12.59 20.51 -12.19
C ALA A 244 11.71 20.05 -11.01
N ALA A 245 12.31 19.72 -9.86
CA ALA A 245 11.57 19.31 -8.67
C ALA A 245 10.72 20.44 -8.08
N VAL A 246 11.19 21.69 -8.12
CA VAL A 246 10.39 22.86 -7.75
C VAL A 246 9.15 22.96 -8.67
N SER A 247 9.33 22.83 -9.98
CA SER A 247 8.22 22.86 -10.95
C SER A 247 7.22 21.72 -10.71
N GLU A 248 7.68 20.52 -10.34
CA GLU A 248 6.78 19.41 -9.99
C GLU A 248 5.96 19.71 -8.71
N ILE A 249 6.56 20.37 -7.71
CA ILE A 249 5.86 20.81 -6.49
C ILE A 249 4.79 21.86 -6.85
N GLU A 250 5.10 22.82 -7.72
CA GLU A 250 4.14 23.82 -8.21
C GLU A 250 2.97 23.17 -8.97
N ILE A 251 3.27 22.18 -9.83
CA ILE A 251 2.24 21.40 -10.54
C ILE A 251 1.33 20.65 -9.55
N MET A 252 1.91 20.02 -8.51
CA MET A 252 1.11 19.36 -7.48
C MET A 252 0.19 20.35 -6.76
N ALA A 253 0.66 21.55 -6.43
CA ALA A 253 -0.16 22.59 -5.81
C ALA A 253 -1.31 23.02 -6.75
N GLU A 254 -1.03 23.25 -8.03
CA GLU A 254 -2.05 23.60 -9.01
C GLU A 254 -3.12 22.51 -9.17
N VAL A 255 -2.72 21.24 -9.21
CA VAL A 255 -3.65 20.10 -9.27
C VAL A 255 -4.55 20.06 -8.04
N ILE A 256 -3.99 20.30 -6.85
CA ILE A 256 -4.77 20.32 -5.60
C ILE A 256 -5.76 21.50 -5.60
N GLU A 257 -5.35 22.67 -6.03
CA GLU A 257 -6.17 23.88 -6.00
C GLU A 257 -7.24 23.87 -7.09
N SER A 258 -6.83 23.76 -8.34
CA SER A 258 -7.66 24.00 -9.53
C SER A 258 -7.94 22.75 -10.37
N GLY A 259 -7.31 21.60 -10.05
CA GLY A 259 -7.48 20.35 -10.80
C GLY A 259 -8.92 19.87 -10.82
N LYS A 260 -9.35 19.33 -11.97
CA LYS A 260 -10.70 18.77 -12.15
C LYS A 260 -10.76 17.37 -11.58
N ALA A 261 -11.80 17.08 -10.79
CA ALA A 261 -12.05 15.74 -10.29
C ALA A 261 -12.41 14.76 -11.42
N ALA A 262 -11.84 13.55 -11.37
CA ALA A 262 -12.21 12.48 -12.29
C ALA A 262 -13.69 12.11 -12.13
N LYS A 263 -14.36 11.85 -13.24
CA LYS A 263 -15.68 11.21 -13.22
C LYS A 263 -15.49 9.72 -12.97
N VAL A 264 -15.52 9.32 -11.71
CA VAL A 264 -15.36 7.92 -11.30
C VAL A 264 -16.68 7.19 -11.48
N GLU A 265 -16.68 6.10 -12.25
CA GLU A 265 -17.86 5.27 -12.43
C GLU A 265 -18.17 4.51 -11.11
N LYS A 266 -19.41 4.62 -10.62
CA LYS A 266 -19.85 3.90 -9.42
C LYS A 266 -19.75 2.39 -9.60
N PRO A 267 -19.40 1.64 -8.54
CA PRO A 267 -19.37 0.19 -8.61
C PRO A 267 -20.77 -0.37 -8.89
N ARG A 268 -20.84 -1.43 -9.71
CA ARG A 268 -22.09 -2.14 -9.97
C ARG A 268 -21.82 -3.64 -10.00
N LEU A 269 -22.35 -4.36 -9.02
CA LEU A 269 -22.35 -5.82 -9.02
C LEU A 269 -23.29 -6.30 -10.14
N LYS A 270 -22.78 -7.18 -11.01
CA LYS A 270 -23.51 -7.79 -12.14
C LYS A 270 -23.84 -9.26 -11.90
N SER A 271 -23.47 -9.80 -10.75
CA SER A 271 -23.82 -11.13 -10.27
C SER A 271 -23.78 -11.14 -8.75
N ASP A 272 -24.44 -12.13 -8.16
CA ASP A 272 -24.24 -12.47 -6.75
C ASP A 272 -22.81 -12.95 -6.51
N PHE A 273 -22.35 -12.84 -5.26
CA PHE A 273 -21.10 -13.42 -4.82
C PHE A 273 -21.19 -14.94 -4.81
N LYS A 274 -20.23 -15.59 -5.45
CA LYS A 274 -20.08 -17.05 -5.44
C LYS A 274 -18.87 -17.40 -4.59
N PRO A 275 -19.00 -18.28 -3.58
CA PRO A 275 -17.87 -18.80 -2.85
C PRO A 275 -17.09 -19.78 -3.73
N LEU A 276 -15.78 -19.86 -3.52
CA LEU A 276 -14.88 -20.84 -4.18
C LEU A 276 -15.20 -22.26 -3.69
N PHE A 277 -15.42 -22.41 -2.39
CA PHE A 277 -15.77 -23.67 -1.73
C PHE A 277 -17.18 -23.57 -1.16
N SER A 278 -17.97 -24.63 -1.33
CA SER A 278 -19.25 -24.77 -0.63
C SER A 278 -19.04 -24.90 0.89
N PRO A 279 -20.09 -24.68 1.72
CA PRO A 279 -19.99 -24.91 3.16
C PRO A 279 -19.50 -26.33 3.51
N GLU A 280 -19.95 -27.34 2.79
CA GLU A 280 -19.56 -28.74 2.98
C GLU A 280 -18.08 -28.95 2.67
N GLN A 281 -17.59 -28.42 1.54
CA GLN A 281 -16.18 -28.48 1.16
C GLN A 281 -15.30 -27.76 2.17
N TYR A 282 -15.76 -26.62 2.69
CA TYR A 282 -15.02 -25.89 3.73
C TYR A 282 -14.93 -26.70 5.03
N CYS A 283 -16.04 -27.32 5.47
CA CYS A 283 -16.04 -28.20 6.63
C CYS A 283 -15.13 -29.42 6.44
N GLU A 284 -15.08 -30.02 5.25
CA GLU A 284 -14.14 -31.10 4.96
C GLU A 284 -12.66 -30.65 5.09
N MET A 285 -12.33 -29.45 4.62
CA MET A 285 -10.98 -28.87 4.79
C MET A 285 -10.66 -28.64 6.26
N VAL A 286 -11.62 -28.20 7.07
CA VAL A 286 -11.46 -28.07 8.53
C VAL A 286 -11.13 -29.43 9.15
N GLU A 287 -11.88 -30.48 8.85
CA GLU A 287 -11.62 -31.82 9.41
C GLU A 287 -10.27 -32.40 8.95
N LYS A 288 -9.87 -32.19 7.69
CA LYS A 288 -8.53 -32.56 7.21
C LYS A 288 -7.42 -31.80 7.94
N THR A 289 -7.61 -30.50 8.21
CA THR A 289 -6.67 -29.69 8.99
C THR A 289 -6.53 -30.21 10.41
N LYS A 290 -7.65 -30.56 11.07
CA LYS A 290 -7.66 -31.20 12.40
C LYS A 290 -6.94 -32.55 12.40
N HIS A 291 -7.00 -33.30 11.31
CA HIS A 291 -6.22 -34.52 11.18
C HIS A 291 -4.70 -34.23 11.23
N TYR A 292 -4.20 -33.25 10.45
CA TYR A 292 -2.79 -32.84 10.50
C TYR A 292 -2.36 -32.34 11.89
N ILE A 293 -3.29 -31.67 12.64
CA ILE A 293 -3.03 -31.27 14.02
C ILE A 293 -2.89 -32.51 14.93
N LYS A 294 -3.75 -33.51 14.79
CA LYS A 294 -3.70 -34.75 15.58
C LYS A 294 -2.45 -35.59 15.30
N GLU A 295 -2.00 -35.61 14.05
CA GLU A 295 -0.75 -36.29 13.64
C GLU A 295 0.51 -35.52 14.12
N GLY A 296 0.36 -34.29 14.63
CA GLY A 296 1.47 -33.48 15.15
C GLY A 296 2.24 -32.70 14.10
N ASP A 297 1.72 -32.59 12.86
CA ASP A 297 2.33 -31.80 11.79
C ASP A 297 2.31 -30.30 12.11
N ILE A 298 1.20 -29.81 12.67
CA ILE A 298 0.95 -28.39 12.97
C ILE A 298 0.13 -28.27 14.26
N PHE A 299 0.19 -27.07 14.87
CA PHE A 299 -0.69 -26.69 15.96
C PHE A 299 -1.93 -25.96 15.48
N GLN A 300 -1.79 -25.20 14.38
CA GLN A 300 -2.83 -24.37 13.79
C GLN A 300 -2.55 -24.14 12.31
N ALA A 301 -3.61 -24.06 11.50
CA ALA A 301 -3.55 -23.50 10.14
C ALA A 301 -4.79 -22.65 9.85
N VAL A 302 -4.61 -21.59 9.05
CA VAL A 302 -5.70 -20.69 8.67
C VAL A 302 -6.25 -21.13 7.32
N ILE A 303 -7.48 -21.66 7.30
CA ILE A 303 -8.18 -22.06 6.07
C ILE A 303 -9.08 -20.91 5.60
N SER A 304 -9.05 -20.61 4.30
CA SER A 304 -9.75 -19.48 3.73
C SER A 304 -10.73 -19.87 2.62
N ASN A 305 -11.71 -18.99 2.39
CA ASN A 305 -12.62 -19.08 1.26
C ASN A 305 -12.65 -17.75 0.50
N ARG A 306 -12.77 -17.81 -0.83
CA ARG A 306 -12.83 -16.66 -1.71
C ARG A 306 -14.24 -16.47 -2.23
N LEU A 307 -14.75 -15.26 -2.10
CA LEU A 307 -15.97 -14.80 -2.74
C LEU A 307 -15.62 -14.03 -4.00
N GLU A 308 -16.30 -14.30 -5.11
CA GLU A 308 -16.15 -13.53 -6.33
C GLU A 308 -17.49 -13.12 -6.94
N ALA A 309 -17.54 -11.96 -7.59
CA ALA A 309 -18.68 -11.48 -8.33
C ALA A 309 -18.22 -10.73 -9.61
N LYS A 310 -19.06 -10.72 -10.64
CA LYS A 310 -18.86 -9.82 -11.79
C LYS A 310 -19.16 -8.38 -11.36
N MET A 311 -18.30 -7.43 -11.73
CA MET A 311 -18.43 -6.04 -11.33
C MET A 311 -17.92 -5.09 -12.41
N SER A 312 -18.64 -3.99 -12.66
CA SER A 312 -18.16 -2.82 -13.41
C SER A 312 -18.01 -1.62 -12.47
N GLY A 313 -17.41 -0.54 -12.98
CA GLY A 313 -17.12 0.66 -12.19
C GLY A 313 -15.88 0.50 -11.30
N SER A 314 -15.61 1.47 -10.45
CA SER A 314 -14.42 1.59 -9.60
C SER A 314 -14.70 1.21 -8.16
N LEU A 315 -13.69 0.72 -7.45
CA LEU A 315 -13.74 0.50 -6.00
C LEU A 315 -13.62 1.80 -5.19
N PHE A 316 -13.45 2.96 -5.82
CA PHE A 316 -13.27 4.22 -5.10
C PHE A 316 -14.46 4.57 -4.18
N GLU A 317 -15.71 4.40 -4.66
CA GLU A 317 -16.88 4.60 -3.82
C GLU A 317 -17.01 3.52 -2.74
N THR A 318 -16.58 2.28 -3.04
CA THR A 318 -16.50 1.20 -2.04
C THR A 318 -15.52 1.56 -0.92
N TYR A 319 -14.36 2.15 -1.27
CA TYR A 319 -13.40 2.63 -0.28
C TYR A 319 -14.02 3.69 0.66
N LYS A 320 -14.75 4.67 0.12
CA LYS A 320 -15.44 5.70 0.93
C LYS A 320 -16.45 5.10 1.91
N VAL A 321 -17.16 4.07 1.48
CA VAL A 321 -18.12 3.35 2.35
C VAL A 321 -17.37 2.54 3.40
N LEU A 322 -16.33 1.79 2.99
CA LEU A 322 -15.53 0.95 3.88
C LEU A 322 -14.88 1.78 5.00
N ARG A 323 -14.35 2.96 4.66
CA ARG A 323 -13.77 3.91 5.60
C ARG A 323 -14.72 4.33 6.73
N ARG A 324 -16.02 4.35 6.47
CA ARG A 324 -17.06 4.67 7.46
C ARG A 324 -17.56 3.45 8.22
N LEU A 325 -17.66 2.30 7.54
CA LEU A 325 -18.19 1.07 8.13
C LEU A 325 -17.18 0.35 9.01
N ASN A 326 -15.90 0.40 8.63
CA ASN A 326 -14.85 -0.38 9.28
C ASN A 326 -13.55 0.45 9.37
N PRO A 327 -13.55 1.58 10.12
CA PRO A 327 -12.33 2.35 10.33
C PRO A 327 -11.26 1.45 10.97
N SER A 328 -10.03 1.55 10.46
CA SER A 328 -8.93 0.65 10.83
C SER A 328 -7.59 1.41 10.85
N PRO A 329 -6.56 0.88 11.54
CA PRO A 329 -5.23 1.44 11.56
C PRO A 329 -4.62 1.61 10.17
N TYR A 330 -4.92 0.69 9.26
CA TYR A 330 -4.48 0.74 7.87
C TYR A 330 -5.66 0.78 6.93
N MET A 331 -5.94 1.97 6.43
CA MET A 331 -6.90 2.21 5.37
C MET A 331 -6.14 2.49 4.08
N PHE A 332 -6.49 1.83 3.01
CA PHE A 332 -5.79 2.03 1.74
C PHE A 332 -6.68 1.87 0.52
N TYR A 333 -6.37 2.69 -0.45
CA TYR A 333 -6.86 2.59 -1.82
C TYR A 333 -5.65 2.56 -2.76
N PHE A 334 -5.72 1.69 -3.75
CA PHE A 334 -4.65 1.48 -4.70
C PHE A 334 -5.24 1.21 -6.09
N SER A 335 -4.74 1.88 -7.11
CA SER A 335 -5.17 1.64 -8.50
C SER A 335 -3.97 1.60 -9.43
N SER A 336 -4.03 0.69 -10.40
CA SER A 336 -3.14 0.61 -11.54
C SER A 336 -3.94 0.30 -12.82
N ASN A 337 -3.26 -0.02 -13.91
CA ASN A 337 -3.93 -0.30 -15.18
C ASN A 337 -4.82 -1.56 -15.14
N ASP A 338 -4.45 -2.56 -14.36
CA ASP A 338 -5.09 -3.88 -14.37
C ASP A 338 -5.74 -4.28 -13.03
N ILE A 339 -5.46 -3.54 -11.97
CA ILE A 339 -5.97 -3.86 -10.63
C ILE A 339 -6.40 -2.62 -9.86
N GLU A 340 -7.41 -2.79 -9.04
CA GLU A 340 -7.88 -1.81 -8.07
C GLU A 340 -8.10 -2.52 -6.73
N ILE A 341 -7.60 -1.93 -5.63
CA ILE A 341 -7.67 -2.50 -4.29
C ILE A 341 -8.25 -1.45 -3.34
N ALA A 342 -9.18 -1.84 -2.49
CA ALA A 342 -9.70 -1.04 -1.40
C ALA A 342 -9.73 -1.89 -0.13
N GLY A 343 -9.17 -1.37 0.96
CA GLY A 343 -9.03 -2.17 2.17
C GLY A 343 -9.02 -1.38 3.47
N ALA A 344 -9.26 -2.12 4.56
CA ALA A 344 -9.33 -1.65 5.93
C ALA A 344 -8.71 -2.72 6.85
N SER A 345 -7.37 -2.82 6.83
CA SER A 345 -6.67 -3.83 7.63
C SER A 345 -6.49 -3.37 9.08
N PRO A 346 -6.84 -4.21 10.04
CA PRO A 346 -6.61 -3.90 11.45
C PRO A 346 -5.20 -4.26 11.93
N GLU A 347 -4.39 -4.96 11.10
CA GLU A 347 -3.22 -5.66 11.59
C GLU A 347 -1.95 -5.30 10.82
N THR A 348 -0.92 -4.85 11.54
CA THR A 348 0.42 -4.63 11.01
C THR A 348 1.06 -5.97 10.65
N LEU A 349 1.67 -6.06 9.46
CA LEU A 349 2.57 -7.17 9.16
C LEU A 349 3.92 -6.94 9.82
N VAL A 350 4.62 -5.90 9.39
CA VAL A 350 5.89 -5.46 9.97
C VAL A 350 6.10 -3.98 9.69
N LYS A 351 6.59 -3.25 10.70
CA LYS A 351 7.05 -1.87 10.59
C LYS A 351 8.54 -1.82 10.91
N LEU A 352 9.31 -1.15 10.06
CA LEU A 352 10.70 -0.79 10.31
C LEU A 352 10.81 0.72 10.35
N GLU A 353 11.21 1.25 11.50
CA GLU A 353 11.35 2.68 11.71
C GLU A 353 12.66 2.99 12.43
N ASN A 354 13.54 3.75 11.78
CA ASN A 354 14.83 4.16 12.34
C ASN A 354 15.65 2.98 12.90
N GLY A 355 15.70 1.87 12.13
CA GLY A 355 16.44 0.67 12.49
C GLY A 355 15.79 -0.18 13.59
N THR A 356 14.56 0.14 13.99
CA THR A 356 13.76 -0.67 14.93
C THR A 356 12.61 -1.34 14.20
N LEU A 357 12.54 -2.64 14.32
CA LEU A 357 11.45 -3.48 13.82
C LEU A 357 10.34 -3.55 14.87
N TYR A 358 9.09 -3.56 14.38
CA TYR A 358 7.90 -3.74 15.22
C TYR A 358 6.93 -4.71 14.55
N THR A 359 6.26 -5.51 15.40
CA THR A 359 5.02 -6.20 15.06
C THR A 359 4.07 -6.10 16.25
N TYR A 360 2.76 -6.13 15.97
CA TYR A 360 1.73 -5.87 16.96
C TYR A 360 0.72 -7.03 16.97
N PRO A 361 1.06 -8.18 17.59
CA PRO A 361 0.14 -9.31 17.69
C PRO A 361 -1.16 -8.89 18.38
N LEU A 362 -2.28 -9.25 17.76
CA LEU A 362 -3.64 -9.03 18.25
C LEU A 362 -4.37 -10.36 18.32
N ALA A 363 -4.99 -10.66 19.46
CA ALA A 363 -5.87 -11.81 19.63
C ALA A 363 -6.98 -11.49 20.63
N GLY A 364 -7.93 -12.39 20.73
CA GLY A 364 -9.09 -12.21 21.59
C GLY A 364 -9.97 -11.05 21.17
N THR A 365 -11.27 -11.23 21.27
CA THR A 365 -12.23 -10.17 20.89
C THR A 365 -13.39 -10.14 21.85
N ARG A 366 -13.72 -8.95 22.35
CA ARG A 366 -14.99 -8.68 23.05
C ARG A 366 -15.62 -7.43 22.45
N PRO A 367 -16.96 -7.33 22.41
CA PRO A 367 -17.63 -6.11 22.03
C PRO A 367 -17.33 -5.00 23.04
N ARG A 368 -17.50 -3.75 22.63
CA ARG A 368 -17.49 -2.61 23.56
C ARG A 368 -18.72 -2.63 24.45
N GLY A 369 -18.57 -2.32 25.70
CA GLY A 369 -19.66 -2.14 26.65
C GLY A 369 -20.52 -0.90 26.29
N LYS A 370 -21.78 -0.93 26.68
CA LYS A 370 -22.69 0.23 26.54
C LYS A 370 -22.44 1.29 27.62
N THR A 371 -21.82 0.90 28.71
CA THR A 371 -21.38 1.78 29.81
C THR A 371 -19.92 1.54 30.14
N ALA A 372 -19.30 2.45 30.89
CA ALA A 372 -17.91 2.31 31.33
C ALA A 372 -17.70 1.08 32.24
N GLU A 373 -18.69 0.78 33.08
CA GLU A 373 -18.68 -0.37 33.99
C GLU A 373 -18.76 -1.68 33.20
N GLU A 374 -19.61 -1.73 32.18
CA GLU A 374 -19.72 -2.89 31.29
C GLU A 374 -18.44 -3.10 30.50
N ASP A 375 -17.84 -2.02 29.99
CA ASP A 375 -16.55 -2.04 29.29
C ASP A 375 -15.44 -2.63 30.18
N THR A 376 -15.35 -2.18 31.45
CA THR A 376 -14.37 -2.70 32.42
C THR A 376 -14.60 -4.17 32.75
N ARG A 377 -15.87 -4.60 32.85
CA ARG A 377 -16.20 -6.02 33.09
C ARG A 377 -15.77 -6.90 31.90
N LEU A 378 -16.08 -6.48 30.66
CA LEU A 378 -15.69 -7.20 29.44
C LEU A 378 -14.18 -7.27 29.26
N GLU A 379 -13.46 -6.22 29.66
CA GLU A 379 -11.99 -6.18 29.68
C GLU A 379 -11.44 -7.21 30.67
N ALA A 380 -11.96 -7.25 31.90
CA ALA A 380 -11.56 -8.23 32.90
C ALA A 380 -11.88 -9.67 32.48
N GLU A 381 -13.06 -9.89 31.86
CA GLU A 381 -13.45 -11.18 31.30
C GLU A 381 -12.49 -11.64 30.19
N LEU A 382 -12.10 -10.74 29.29
CA LEU A 382 -11.17 -11.04 28.20
C LEU A 382 -9.78 -11.40 28.73
N LEU A 383 -9.28 -10.68 29.73
CA LEU A 383 -7.99 -10.94 30.36
C LEU A 383 -7.99 -12.19 31.27
N ALA A 384 -9.15 -12.72 31.65
CA ALA A 384 -9.29 -13.95 32.42
C ALA A 384 -9.54 -15.19 31.53
N ASP A 385 -9.73 -15.00 30.21
CA ASP A 385 -9.99 -16.10 29.27
C ASP A 385 -8.68 -16.82 28.90
N GLU A 386 -8.43 -17.97 29.52
CA GLU A 386 -7.21 -18.76 29.35
C GLU A 386 -6.97 -19.17 27.89
N LYS A 387 -8.03 -19.44 27.11
CA LYS A 387 -7.93 -19.81 25.71
C LYS A 387 -7.45 -18.64 24.86
N GLU A 388 -8.05 -17.46 25.03
CA GLU A 388 -7.66 -16.23 24.31
C GLU A 388 -6.23 -15.82 24.67
N LEU A 389 -5.83 -15.95 25.95
CA LEU A 389 -4.46 -15.70 26.40
C LEU A 389 -3.46 -16.69 25.80
N ALA A 390 -3.79 -17.98 25.73
CA ALA A 390 -2.94 -19.00 25.13
C ALA A 390 -2.72 -18.76 23.64
N GLU A 391 -3.78 -18.41 22.89
CA GLU A 391 -3.70 -18.02 21.49
C GLU A 391 -2.83 -16.77 21.32
N HIS A 392 -3.07 -15.74 22.13
CA HIS A 392 -2.29 -14.50 22.07
C HIS A 392 -0.79 -14.76 22.35
N ASN A 393 -0.45 -15.58 23.33
CA ASN A 393 0.93 -15.95 23.65
C ASN A 393 1.62 -16.64 22.48
N MET A 394 0.91 -17.54 21.80
CA MET A 394 1.42 -18.18 20.59
C MET A 394 1.73 -17.15 19.49
N LEU A 395 0.88 -16.15 19.28
CA LEU A 395 1.12 -15.09 18.29
C LEU A 395 2.28 -14.17 18.68
N VAL A 396 2.44 -13.86 19.97
CA VAL A 396 3.60 -13.10 20.49
C VAL A 396 4.90 -13.87 20.26
N ASP A 397 4.93 -15.17 20.56
CA ASP A 397 6.11 -16.00 20.31
C ASP A 397 6.44 -16.13 18.84
N LEU A 398 5.43 -16.24 17.97
CA LEU A 398 5.62 -16.24 16.52
C LEU A 398 6.21 -14.91 16.05
N GLY A 399 5.71 -13.77 16.54
CA GLY A 399 6.27 -12.45 16.24
C GLY A 399 7.73 -12.30 16.72
N ARG A 400 8.04 -12.78 17.93
CA ARG A 400 9.42 -12.82 18.45
C ARG A 400 10.33 -13.67 17.57
N ASN A 401 9.86 -14.84 17.14
CA ASN A 401 10.62 -15.74 16.28
C ASN A 401 10.86 -15.11 14.88
N ASP A 402 9.85 -14.51 14.28
CA ASP A 402 9.95 -13.88 12.97
C ASP A 402 10.92 -12.68 12.99
N LEU A 403 10.79 -11.78 13.98
CA LEU A 403 11.74 -10.66 14.14
C LEU A 403 13.13 -11.15 14.54
N GLY A 404 13.23 -12.25 15.28
CA GLY A 404 14.51 -12.85 15.70
C GLY A 404 15.43 -13.23 14.54
N LYS A 405 14.85 -13.64 13.40
CA LYS A 405 15.61 -14.02 12.19
C LYS A 405 16.47 -12.88 11.65
N ILE A 406 16.06 -11.64 11.85
CA ILE A 406 16.66 -10.44 11.23
C ILE A 406 17.14 -9.40 12.23
N SER A 407 16.83 -9.59 13.52
CA SER A 407 17.24 -8.68 14.59
C SER A 407 18.66 -8.98 15.10
N ARG A 408 19.28 -7.99 15.70
CA ARG A 408 20.52 -8.17 16.48
C ARG A 408 20.26 -9.12 17.62
N PHE A 409 21.23 -9.98 17.91
CA PHE A 409 21.12 -10.92 19.01
C PHE A 409 20.84 -10.20 20.34
N GLY A 410 19.89 -10.72 21.10
CA GLY A 410 19.47 -10.16 22.41
C GLY A 410 18.65 -8.86 22.33
N SER A 411 18.27 -8.36 21.13
CA SER A 411 17.52 -7.11 20.99
C SER A 411 16.00 -7.29 20.83
N VAL A 412 15.52 -8.52 20.67
CA VAL A 412 14.08 -8.80 20.56
C VAL A 412 13.47 -8.79 21.95
N GLU A 413 12.48 -7.95 22.15
CA GLU A 413 11.77 -7.80 23.42
C GLU A 413 10.28 -7.57 23.21
N VAL A 414 9.47 -7.90 24.22
CA VAL A 414 8.05 -7.58 24.27
C VAL A 414 7.91 -6.29 25.09
N GLU A 415 7.75 -5.16 24.42
CA GLU A 415 7.66 -3.84 25.05
C GLU A 415 6.35 -3.64 25.81
N LYS A 416 5.25 -4.12 25.22
CA LYS A 416 3.92 -4.16 25.84
C LYS A 416 3.38 -5.58 25.74
N TYR A 417 2.81 -6.07 26.79
CA TYR A 417 2.30 -7.43 26.87
C TYR A 417 0.89 -7.44 27.46
N HIS A 418 -0.04 -8.14 26.80
CA HIS A 418 -1.45 -8.27 27.20
C HIS A 418 -2.16 -6.93 27.45
N SER A 419 -1.88 -5.92 26.66
CA SER A 419 -2.59 -4.63 26.76
C SER A 419 -3.96 -4.71 26.09
N ILE A 420 -4.99 -4.16 26.72
CA ILE A 420 -6.30 -4.04 26.08
C ILE A 420 -6.30 -2.84 25.13
N LEU A 421 -6.57 -3.12 23.87
CA LEU A 421 -6.74 -2.10 22.82
C LEU A 421 -8.23 -1.94 22.54
N LYS A 422 -8.77 -0.74 22.83
CA LYS A 422 -10.18 -0.41 22.67
C LYS A 422 -10.41 0.31 21.35
N PHE A 423 -11.10 -0.35 20.43
CA PHE A 423 -11.55 0.22 19.16
C PHE A 423 -13.01 0.70 19.27
N SER A 424 -13.58 1.23 18.19
CA SER A 424 -14.93 1.80 18.20
C SER A 424 -16.02 0.80 18.60
N HIS A 425 -15.89 -0.46 18.18
CA HIS A 425 -16.93 -1.49 18.37
C HIS A 425 -16.46 -2.73 19.13
N VAL A 426 -15.17 -2.94 19.22
CA VAL A 426 -14.55 -4.12 19.84
C VAL A 426 -13.34 -3.72 20.66
N MET A 427 -12.91 -4.63 21.56
CA MET A 427 -11.62 -4.58 22.22
C MET A 427 -10.86 -5.87 21.96
N HIS A 428 -9.53 -5.78 21.92
CA HIS A 428 -8.62 -6.90 21.70
C HIS A 428 -7.51 -6.92 22.74
N ILE A 429 -6.92 -8.09 22.97
CA ILE A 429 -5.62 -8.21 23.65
C ILE A 429 -4.54 -7.90 22.62
N GLY A 430 -3.69 -6.94 22.90
CA GLY A 430 -2.59 -6.55 22.06
C GLY A 430 -1.24 -6.59 22.77
N SER A 431 -0.19 -6.91 22.03
CA SER A 431 1.19 -6.82 22.48
C SER A 431 2.04 -6.10 21.46
N THR A 432 3.17 -5.54 21.88
CA THR A 432 4.17 -4.94 20.99
C THR A 432 5.46 -5.73 21.11
N VAL A 433 5.87 -6.34 20.02
CA VAL A 433 7.18 -6.99 19.89
C VAL A 433 8.08 -6.09 19.07
N ARG A 434 9.27 -5.80 19.57
CA ARG A 434 10.25 -5.00 18.84
C ARG A 434 11.63 -5.66 18.81
N GLY A 435 12.47 -5.21 17.86
CA GLY A 435 13.86 -5.65 17.75
C GLY A 435 14.69 -4.65 16.97
N LYS A 436 16.00 -4.63 17.17
CA LYS A 436 16.92 -3.81 16.38
C LYS A 436 17.35 -4.61 15.15
N ILE A 437 17.11 -4.08 13.95
CA ILE A 437 17.52 -4.74 12.72
C ILE A 437 19.05 -4.90 12.65
N ARG A 438 19.53 -6.01 12.12
CA ARG A 438 20.97 -6.21 11.85
C ARG A 438 21.44 -5.30 10.74
N HIS A 439 22.73 -4.93 10.75
CA HIS A 439 23.33 -4.02 9.75
C HIS A 439 23.35 -4.58 8.32
N ASP A 440 23.34 -5.91 8.19
CA ASP A 440 23.33 -6.64 6.92
C ASP A 440 21.91 -6.87 6.38
N LYS A 441 20.89 -6.34 7.04
CA LYS A 441 19.46 -6.53 6.72
C LYS A 441 18.79 -5.23 6.32
N THR A 442 17.79 -5.35 5.47
CA THR A 442 17.00 -4.27 4.88
C THR A 442 15.52 -4.39 5.24
N ALA A 443 14.74 -3.38 4.89
CA ALA A 443 13.29 -3.41 4.99
C ALA A 443 12.66 -4.59 4.22
N LEU A 444 13.23 -4.96 3.06
CA LEU A 444 12.76 -6.11 2.31
C LEU A 444 13.04 -7.43 3.04
N ASP A 445 14.19 -7.55 3.73
CA ASP A 445 14.47 -8.72 4.58
C ASP A 445 13.46 -8.82 5.74
N ALA A 446 12.97 -7.67 6.25
CA ALA A 446 11.94 -7.66 7.30
C ALA A 446 10.61 -8.22 6.77
N ILE A 447 10.18 -7.79 5.59
CA ILE A 447 8.99 -8.33 4.94
C ILE A 447 9.15 -9.84 4.68
N ASP A 448 10.27 -10.26 4.11
CA ASP A 448 10.54 -11.67 3.81
C ASP A 448 10.54 -12.57 5.04
N ALA A 449 11.02 -12.08 6.18
CA ALA A 449 11.07 -12.86 7.42
C ALA A 449 9.69 -13.10 8.04
N VAL A 450 8.77 -12.14 7.85
CA VAL A 450 7.45 -12.16 8.50
C VAL A 450 6.35 -12.68 7.57
N LEU A 451 6.46 -12.44 6.25
CA LEU A 451 5.44 -12.80 5.27
C LEU A 451 5.39 -14.32 5.00
N PRO A 452 4.18 -14.93 4.99
CA PRO A 452 2.93 -14.39 5.48
C PRO A 452 2.89 -14.36 7.02
N ALA A 453 2.00 -13.50 7.54
CA ALA A 453 1.76 -13.46 8.98
C ALA A 453 1.29 -14.82 9.51
N GLY A 454 1.61 -15.11 10.78
CA GLY A 454 1.15 -16.33 11.43
C GLY A 454 -0.36 -16.43 11.52
N THR A 455 -1.02 -15.31 11.73
CA THR A 455 -2.49 -15.17 11.73
C THR A 455 -3.14 -15.49 10.39
N LEU A 456 -2.37 -15.62 9.32
CA LEU A 456 -2.82 -15.99 7.97
C LEU A 456 -2.20 -17.29 7.43
N SER A 457 -1.26 -17.88 8.16
CA SER A 457 -0.61 -19.15 7.81
C SER A 457 -0.87 -20.21 8.88
N GLY A 458 -0.10 -20.24 9.93
CA GLY A 458 -0.22 -21.17 11.04
C GLY A 458 1.12 -21.46 11.72
N ALA A 459 1.15 -22.48 12.54
CA ALA A 459 2.32 -22.86 13.31
C ALA A 459 2.51 -24.39 13.31
N PRO A 460 3.72 -24.89 12.95
CA PRO A 460 4.88 -24.20 12.37
C PRO A 460 4.58 -23.64 10.96
N LYS A 461 5.06 -22.42 10.67
CA LYS A 461 4.67 -21.62 9.50
C LYS A 461 4.79 -22.37 8.17
N ILE A 462 5.95 -22.91 7.86
CA ILE A 462 6.22 -23.54 6.55
C ILE A 462 5.31 -24.75 6.34
N ARG A 463 5.21 -25.64 7.32
CA ARG A 463 4.35 -26.82 7.23
C ARG A 463 2.87 -26.43 7.10
N ALA A 464 2.40 -25.44 7.84
CA ALA A 464 1.05 -24.92 7.70
C ALA A 464 0.79 -24.38 6.28
N MET A 465 1.75 -23.68 5.67
CA MET A 465 1.62 -23.19 4.30
C MET A 465 1.55 -24.31 3.26
N GLU A 466 2.31 -25.39 3.43
CA GLU A 466 2.23 -26.58 2.57
C GLU A 466 0.83 -27.22 2.63
N ILE A 467 0.32 -27.42 3.85
CA ILE A 467 -1.03 -27.97 4.09
C ILE A 467 -2.10 -27.07 3.49
N ILE A 468 -2.01 -25.76 3.68
CA ILE A 468 -2.93 -24.78 3.09
C ILE A 468 -2.90 -24.87 1.55
N ASN A 469 -1.70 -24.95 0.95
CA ASN A 469 -1.54 -25.07 -0.50
C ASN A 469 -2.22 -26.34 -1.04
N GLU A 470 -2.08 -27.46 -0.31
CA GLU A 470 -2.72 -28.72 -0.64
C GLU A 470 -4.25 -28.66 -0.53
N LEU A 471 -4.74 -28.20 0.63
CA LEU A 471 -6.17 -28.25 0.94
C LEU A 471 -6.99 -27.24 0.14
N GLU A 472 -6.51 -25.99 0.01
CA GLU A 472 -7.20 -24.95 -0.77
C GLU A 472 -7.00 -25.17 -2.28
N ASN A 473 -5.89 -25.74 -2.71
CA ASN A 473 -5.51 -25.90 -4.11
C ASN A 473 -5.88 -24.71 -5.00
N ASN A 474 -5.76 -23.50 -4.42
CA ASN A 474 -6.07 -22.24 -5.07
C ASN A 474 -5.17 -21.14 -4.51
N ARG A 475 -4.44 -20.46 -5.39
CA ARG A 475 -3.57 -19.37 -4.98
C ARG A 475 -4.34 -18.26 -4.29
N ARG A 476 -3.79 -17.79 -3.18
CA ARG A 476 -4.41 -16.73 -2.39
C ARG A 476 -4.24 -15.34 -3.01
N GLY A 477 -3.21 -15.17 -3.83
CA GLY A 477 -2.89 -13.88 -4.46
C GLY A 477 -2.60 -12.81 -3.42
N ILE A 478 -3.35 -11.72 -3.43
CA ILE A 478 -3.12 -10.56 -2.54
C ILE A 478 -3.50 -10.87 -1.09
N TYR A 479 -4.56 -11.66 -0.88
CA TYR A 479 -5.06 -11.99 0.46
C TYR A 479 -4.00 -12.71 1.31
N GLY A 480 -3.79 -12.22 2.52
CA GLY A 480 -2.77 -12.75 3.44
C GLY A 480 -1.34 -12.34 3.10
N GLY A 481 -1.17 -11.51 2.08
CA GLY A 481 0.08 -10.85 1.73
C GLY A 481 0.35 -9.59 2.56
N ALA A 482 1.22 -8.71 2.05
CA ALA A 482 1.55 -7.41 2.63
C ALA A 482 1.10 -6.27 1.71
N ILE A 483 0.58 -5.19 2.27
CA ILE A 483 0.29 -3.93 1.56
C ILE A 483 0.90 -2.79 2.35
N GLY A 484 1.57 -1.86 1.65
CA GLY A 484 2.18 -0.70 2.29
C GLY A 484 3.31 -0.12 1.46
N TYR A 485 4.36 0.34 2.13
CA TYR A 485 5.49 0.96 1.48
C TYR A 485 6.86 0.51 2.03
N ILE A 486 7.87 0.64 1.19
CA ILE A 486 9.30 0.67 1.56
C ILE A 486 9.83 2.02 1.08
N ASP A 487 10.32 2.85 1.99
CA ASP A 487 10.76 4.21 1.67
C ASP A 487 12.23 4.29 1.22
N PHE A 488 12.62 5.45 0.69
CA PHE A 488 13.99 5.72 0.24
C PHE A 488 14.99 5.90 1.39
N THR A 489 14.51 6.07 2.63
CA THR A 489 15.36 6.18 3.83
C THR A 489 15.68 4.82 4.44
N GLY A 490 15.07 3.74 3.92
CA GLY A 490 15.24 2.37 4.39
C GLY A 490 14.23 1.93 5.44
N ASN A 491 13.18 2.71 5.70
CA ASN A 491 12.06 2.31 6.54
C ASN A 491 11.00 1.54 5.73
N ALA A 492 10.08 0.88 6.42
CA ALA A 492 8.90 0.27 5.83
C ALA A 492 7.74 0.27 6.81
N ASP A 493 6.54 0.37 6.27
CA ASP A 493 5.31 0.16 7.04
C ASP A 493 4.32 -0.62 6.19
N THR A 494 3.97 -1.82 6.64
CA THR A 494 3.14 -2.76 5.90
C THR A 494 2.10 -3.40 6.81
N CYS A 495 0.88 -3.50 6.31
CA CYS A 495 -0.19 -4.25 6.93
C CYS A 495 -0.39 -5.62 6.27
N ILE A 496 -1.08 -6.51 6.98
CA ILE A 496 -1.56 -7.76 6.41
C ILE A 496 -2.71 -7.46 5.46
N ALA A 497 -2.68 -8.03 4.25
CA ALA A 497 -3.71 -7.85 3.24
C ALA A 497 -4.99 -8.65 3.57
N ILE A 498 -5.75 -8.15 4.53
CA ILE A 498 -7.05 -8.67 4.96
C ILE A 498 -8.11 -7.56 4.94
N ARG A 499 -9.39 -7.94 5.00
CA ARG A 499 -10.50 -6.98 4.91
C ARG A 499 -10.41 -6.12 3.64
N ILE A 500 -10.10 -6.76 2.53
CA ILE A 500 -9.86 -6.12 1.24
C ILE A 500 -10.86 -6.56 0.19
N ALA A 501 -11.25 -5.62 -0.67
CA ALA A 501 -11.82 -5.88 -1.99
C ALA A 501 -10.74 -5.60 -3.03
N TYR A 502 -10.57 -6.51 -3.98
CA TYR A 502 -9.67 -6.28 -5.11
C TYR A 502 -10.36 -6.65 -6.41
N LYS A 503 -10.23 -5.77 -7.40
CA LYS A 503 -10.93 -5.86 -8.68
C LYS A 503 -9.93 -6.05 -9.80
N LYS A 504 -10.18 -7.05 -10.65
CA LYS A 504 -9.38 -7.36 -11.84
C LYS A 504 -10.24 -7.98 -12.91
N GLY A 505 -10.03 -7.63 -14.18
CA GLY A 505 -10.69 -8.29 -15.30
C GLY A 505 -12.23 -8.30 -15.25
N GLY A 506 -12.86 -7.23 -14.71
CA GLY A 506 -14.33 -7.14 -14.57
C GLY A 506 -14.92 -8.02 -13.46
N ARG A 507 -14.08 -8.51 -12.57
CA ARG A 507 -14.49 -9.28 -11.36
C ARG A 507 -13.99 -8.59 -10.11
N VAL A 508 -14.72 -8.71 -9.02
CA VAL A 508 -14.31 -8.33 -7.68
C VAL A 508 -14.19 -9.57 -6.81
N TYR A 509 -13.16 -9.56 -5.97
CA TYR A 509 -12.81 -10.66 -5.09
C TYR A 509 -12.74 -10.17 -3.65
N VAL A 510 -13.23 -10.98 -2.73
CA VAL A 510 -13.09 -10.81 -1.28
C VAL A 510 -12.72 -12.17 -0.72
N ARG A 511 -11.63 -12.25 0.07
CA ARG A 511 -11.20 -13.50 0.70
C ARG A 511 -11.07 -13.31 2.21
N SER A 512 -11.42 -14.33 2.95
CA SER A 512 -11.35 -14.37 4.41
C SER A 512 -11.10 -15.79 4.87
N GLY A 513 -10.70 -15.97 6.12
CA GLY A 513 -10.40 -17.29 6.67
C GLY A 513 -10.54 -17.33 8.19
N ALA A 514 -10.51 -18.55 8.71
CA ALA A 514 -10.53 -18.84 10.13
C ALA A 514 -9.33 -19.71 10.53
N GLY A 515 -8.82 -19.51 11.73
CA GLY A 515 -7.75 -20.30 12.33
C GLY A 515 -8.28 -21.62 12.88
N ILE A 516 -7.82 -22.73 12.32
CA ILE A 516 -8.27 -24.06 12.68
C ILE A 516 -7.33 -24.65 13.73
N VAL A 517 -7.91 -25.03 14.85
CA VAL A 517 -7.26 -25.72 15.98
C VAL A 517 -7.96 -27.06 16.24
N ALA A 518 -7.43 -27.88 17.16
CA ALA A 518 -7.94 -29.22 17.43
C ALA A 518 -9.45 -29.27 17.75
N ASP A 519 -9.95 -28.25 18.46
CA ASP A 519 -11.36 -28.16 18.91
C ASP A 519 -12.28 -27.41 17.93
N SER A 520 -11.75 -26.96 16.76
CA SER A 520 -12.54 -26.26 15.76
C SER A 520 -13.72 -27.09 15.24
N VAL A 521 -14.85 -26.41 15.01
CA VAL A 521 -16.08 -26.99 14.47
C VAL A 521 -16.35 -26.39 13.09
N GLY A 522 -16.39 -27.20 12.04
CA GLY A 522 -16.43 -26.77 10.64
C GLY A 522 -17.46 -25.69 10.33
N GLU A 523 -18.71 -25.86 10.82
CA GLU A 523 -19.80 -24.90 10.59
C GLU A 523 -19.56 -23.55 11.30
N LYS A 524 -18.91 -23.56 12.49
CA LYS A 524 -18.57 -22.33 13.21
C LYS A 524 -17.47 -21.58 12.48
N GLU A 525 -16.42 -22.27 12.04
CA GLU A 525 -15.30 -21.69 11.32
C GLU A 525 -15.74 -21.14 9.95
N ASN A 526 -16.61 -21.86 9.23
CA ASN A 526 -17.20 -21.37 7.99
C ASN A 526 -18.02 -20.09 8.22
N ARG A 527 -18.80 -20.03 9.29
CA ARG A 527 -19.57 -18.83 9.67
C ARG A 527 -18.65 -17.66 10.03
N GLU A 528 -17.57 -17.91 10.75
CA GLU A 528 -16.55 -16.90 11.08
C GLU A 528 -15.91 -16.35 9.80
N CYS A 529 -15.53 -17.23 8.87
CA CYS A 529 -14.99 -16.85 7.58
C CYS A 529 -15.96 -15.92 6.83
N ILE A 530 -17.26 -16.25 6.75
CA ILE A 530 -18.29 -15.42 6.12
C ILE A 530 -18.42 -14.07 6.85
N ASN A 531 -18.45 -14.06 8.18
CA ASN A 531 -18.57 -12.84 8.98
C ASN A 531 -17.39 -11.90 8.76
N LYS A 532 -16.17 -12.43 8.66
CA LYS A 532 -14.96 -11.64 8.38
C LYS A 532 -14.98 -10.97 7.00
N ALA A 533 -15.67 -11.54 6.02
CA ALA A 533 -15.90 -10.90 4.71
C ALA A 533 -17.03 -9.86 4.75
N GLY A 534 -17.92 -9.94 5.74
CA GLY A 534 -19.19 -9.23 5.79
C GLY A 534 -19.10 -7.71 5.61
N ALA A 535 -18.16 -7.05 6.28
CA ALA A 535 -17.99 -5.59 6.19
C ALA A 535 -17.62 -5.15 4.75
N VAL A 536 -16.71 -5.88 4.10
CA VAL A 536 -16.26 -5.58 2.73
C VAL A 536 -17.39 -5.85 1.72
N VAL A 537 -18.09 -6.98 1.85
CA VAL A 537 -19.23 -7.32 0.99
C VAL A 537 -20.35 -6.30 1.15
N SER A 538 -20.63 -5.86 2.39
CA SER A 538 -21.63 -4.81 2.66
C SER A 538 -21.23 -3.48 2.03
N ALA A 539 -19.95 -3.09 2.13
CA ALA A 539 -19.46 -1.87 1.50
C ALA A 539 -19.62 -1.91 -0.04
N LEU A 540 -19.34 -3.05 -0.66
CA LEU A 540 -19.55 -3.26 -2.11
C LEU A 540 -21.02 -3.13 -2.51
N LYS A 541 -21.95 -3.72 -1.74
CA LYS A 541 -23.38 -3.62 -1.99
C LYS A 541 -23.89 -2.19 -1.83
N ILE A 542 -23.60 -1.53 -0.71
CA ILE A 542 -24.03 -0.16 -0.41
C ILE A 542 -23.51 0.83 -1.48
N SER A 543 -22.24 0.71 -1.84
CA SER A 543 -21.64 1.64 -2.83
C SER A 543 -22.19 1.45 -4.24
N GLY A 544 -22.67 0.26 -4.55
CA GLY A 544 -23.31 -0.09 -5.83
C GLY A 544 -24.76 0.37 -5.99
N GLY A 545 -25.40 0.89 -4.94
CA GLY A 545 -26.79 1.33 -4.96
C GLY A 545 -27.79 0.20 -4.83
N GLY A 546 -27.40 -0.91 -4.16
CA GLY A 546 -28.25 -2.03 -3.80
C GLY A 546 -28.89 -1.86 -2.44
#